data_4ef9154660347f3f9349c7b8d7e24fe0
#
_entry.id   4ef9154660347f3f9349c7b8d7e24fe0
#
_cell.length_a   1.000
_cell.length_b   1.000
_cell.length_c   1.000
_cell.angle_alpha   90.00
_cell.angle_beta   90.00
_cell.angle_gamma   90.00
#
_symmetry.space_group_name_H-M   'P 1'
#
loop_
_entity.id
_entity.type
_entity.pdbx_description
1 polymer ?
#
loop_
_entity_poly.entity_id
_entity_poly.type
_entity_poly.pdbx_seq_one_letter_code
_entity_poly.pdbx_strand_id
1 'polypeptide(L)'
;MKKLFWDEYNDFRWGRAIVFGILAAFIIVTLFSSYAIIPSGYTGVRSTFGQVNEAVVPNGFTLKIPYVQSIIKVNNKQQESVFPDTIYGESSERTVVMMNNVVVTYRINSEYSAWLYKNVTNYKQNALPSTLVASAMKGAMVSLNSTEVTNRAKIEPVALQKLQEALDRKYDGERVISIVSVNINNMDFEDDYNIAISNKQLAQINYEKQKIQNQTNIEAANAQAEQERIFAEAEATKTRIAAQANADKRIISAEAAAKSILATAEAQAEANKKLSESLTEDLIDYEKIQTWDGKLPKVTSSAGSLLEIGIE
;
A
#
# COMPACT_ATOMS: atom_id res chain seq x y z
N MET A 1 -9.61 39.13 84.17
CA MET A 1 -8.97 37.78 83.92
C MET A 1 -8.47 37.08 85.17
N LYS A 2 -7.96 37.82 86.20
CA LYS A 2 -7.46 37.16 87.45
C LYS A 2 -8.55 36.31 88.17
N LYS A 3 -9.83 36.73 88.24
CA LYS A 3 -10.93 36.04 88.95
C LYS A 3 -11.34 34.67 88.30
N LEU A 4 -10.84 34.32 87.11
CA LEU A 4 -11.23 33.07 86.39
C LEU A 4 -10.38 31.88 86.83
N PHE A 5 -9.10 32.10 87.14
CA PHE A 5 -8.09 31.05 87.44
C PHE A 5 -7.55 31.09 88.87
N TRP A 6 -7.83 32.13 89.64
CA TRP A 6 -7.35 32.30 91.00
C TRP A 6 -8.56 32.39 91.97
N ASP A 7 -8.45 31.72 93.14
CA ASP A 7 -9.45 31.77 94.19
C ASP A 7 -9.24 33.02 95.08
N GLU A 8 -10.19 33.27 96.02
CA GLU A 8 -10.10 34.39 96.99
C GLU A 8 -8.84 34.31 97.83
N TYR A 9 -8.24 33.11 97.98
CA TYR A 9 -7.01 32.87 98.71
C TYR A 9 -5.74 32.89 97.83
N ASN A 10 -5.85 33.35 96.56
CA ASN A 10 -4.76 33.43 95.56
C ASN A 10 -4.17 32.08 95.15
N ASP A 11 -4.88 30.98 95.35
CA ASP A 11 -4.52 29.65 94.91
C ASP A 11 -4.98 29.41 93.44
N PHE A 12 -4.10 28.83 92.62
CA PHE A 12 -4.36 28.55 91.22
C PHE A 12 -5.26 27.32 91.07
N ARG A 13 -6.48 27.50 90.51
CA ARG A 13 -7.46 26.43 90.28
C ARG A 13 -7.13 25.61 89.09
N TRP A 14 -6.24 24.60 89.23
CA TRP A 14 -5.81 23.68 88.19
C TRP A 14 -6.97 23.03 87.44
N GLY A 15 -8.00 22.59 88.10
CA GLY A 15 -9.16 22.00 87.46
C GLY A 15 -9.85 22.87 86.44
N ARG A 16 -10.04 24.17 86.77
CA ARG A 16 -10.62 25.14 85.82
C ARG A 16 -9.67 25.46 84.67
N ALA A 17 -8.36 25.59 84.91
CA ALA A 17 -7.33 25.80 83.91
C ALA A 17 -7.31 24.65 82.89
N ILE A 18 -7.39 23.40 83.36
CA ILE A 18 -7.45 22.20 82.48
C ILE A 18 -8.70 22.22 81.65
N VAL A 19 -9.89 22.49 82.21
CA VAL A 19 -11.14 22.56 81.45
C VAL A 19 -11.09 23.67 80.38
N PHE A 20 -10.59 24.87 80.74
CA PHE A 20 -10.42 25.91 79.74
C PHE A 20 -9.38 25.57 78.69
N GLY A 21 -8.31 24.88 79.03
CA GLY A 21 -7.29 24.39 78.09
C GLY A 21 -7.89 23.40 77.08
N ILE A 22 -8.69 22.43 77.56
CA ILE A 22 -9.41 21.46 76.74
C ILE A 22 -10.41 22.19 75.80
N LEU A 23 -11.17 23.16 76.34
CA LEU A 23 -12.13 23.89 75.55
C LEU A 23 -11.48 24.80 74.50
N ALA A 24 -10.37 25.42 74.85
CA ALA A 24 -9.56 26.20 73.87
C ALA A 24 -8.95 25.29 72.78
N ALA A 25 -8.39 24.15 73.17
CA ALA A 25 -7.91 23.17 72.23
C ALA A 25 -9.03 22.64 71.29
N PHE A 26 -10.20 22.36 71.85
CA PHE A 26 -11.37 21.97 71.06
C PHE A 26 -11.81 23.03 70.05
N ILE A 27 -11.86 24.31 70.47
CA ILE A 27 -12.17 25.43 69.57
C ILE A 27 -11.12 25.55 68.45
N ILE A 28 -9.83 25.42 68.79
CA ILE A 28 -8.77 25.50 67.79
C ILE A 28 -8.91 24.36 66.77
N VAL A 29 -9.07 23.11 67.21
CA VAL A 29 -9.26 21.96 66.35
C VAL A 29 -10.52 22.14 65.47
N THR A 30 -11.62 22.67 66.01
CA THR A 30 -12.83 22.93 65.30
C THR A 30 -12.63 23.97 64.21
N LEU A 31 -11.91 25.07 64.52
CA LEU A 31 -11.60 26.09 63.51
C LEU A 31 -10.71 25.54 62.36
N PHE A 32 -9.69 24.79 62.66
CA PHE A 32 -8.85 24.13 61.65
C PHE A 32 -9.63 23.06 60.86
N SER A 33 -10.64 22.44 61.42
CA SER A 33 -11.49 21.46 60.72
C SER A 33 -12.62 22.11 59.93
N SER A 34 -12.82 23.43 60.00
CA SER A 34 -13.94 24.15 59.36
C SER A 34 -13.72 24.47 57.89
N TYR A 35 -12.57 24.18 57.34
CA TYR A 35 -12.32 24.44 55.91
C TYR A 35 -11.90 23.17 55.15
N ALA A 36 -12.05 23.22 53.84
CA ALA A 36 -11.53 22.21 52.91
C ALA A 36 -11.00 22.91 51.68
N ILE A 37 -9.87 22.39 51.15
CA ILE A 37 -9.29 22.85 49.90
C ILE A 37 -9.55 21.79 48.84
N ILE A 38 -10.18 22.18 47.75
CA ILE A 38 -10.49 21.33 46.61
C ILE A 38 -9.46 21.67 45.52
N PRO A 39 -8.58 20.72 45.13
CA PRO A 39 -7.57 20.96 44.10
C PRO A 39 -8.19 21.24 42.72
N SER A 40 -7.44 21.92 41.84
CA SER A 40 -7.83 22.10 40.45
C SER A 40 -8.03 20.75 39.76
N GLY A 41 -9.11 20.63 38.97
CA GLY A 41 -9.52 19.40 38.33
C GLY A 41 -10.29 18.42 39.20
N TYR A 42 -10.68 18.84 40.42
CA TYR A 42 -11.59 18.12 41.30
C TYR A 42 -12.83 18.96 41.60
N THR A 43 -13.91 18.28 41.86
CA THR A 43 -15.15 18.89 42.34
C THR A 43 -15.51 18.33 43.72
N GLY A 44 -15.91 19.21 44.63
CA GLY A 44 -16.35 18.81 45.96
C GLY A 44 -17.83 18.41 45.97
N VAL A 45 -18.10 17.26 46.55
CA VAL A 45 -19.47 16.83 46.88
C VAL A 45 -19.67 16.99 48.38
N ARG A 46 -20.61 17.85 48.75
CA ARG A 46 -20.92 18.12 50.15
C ARG A 46 -21.92 17.09 50.66
N SER A 47 -21.60 16.44 51.75
CA SER A 47 -22.52 15.56 52.47
C SER A 47 -22.77 16.14 53.87
N THR A 48 -24.04 16.27 54.27
CA THR A 48 -24.48 16.77 55.58
C THR A 48 -25.21 15.65 56.32
N PHE A 49 -24.68 15.19 57.42
CA PHE A 49 -25.20 14.02 58.16
C PHE A 49 -25.40 12.77 57.26
N GLY A 50 -24.53 12.56 56.28
CA GLY A 50 -24.65 11.46 55.32
C GLY A 50 -25.53 11.75 54.09
N GLN A 51 -26.34 12.80 54.12
CA GLN A 51 -27.16 13.21 52.98
C GLN A 51 -26.31 14.00 51.97
N VAL A 52 -26.24 13.54 50.73
CA VAL A 52 -25.49 14.20 49.65
C VAL A 52 -26.27 15.39 49.14
N ASN A 53 -25.64 16.54 49.12
CA ASN A 53 -26.20 17.74 48.49
C ASN A 53 -25.98 17.66 46.97
N GLU A 54 -27.00 17.99 46.20
CA GLU A 54 -26.96 17.97 44.72
C GLU A 54 -26.10 19.11 44.16
N ALA A 55 -25.96 20.22 44.91
CA ALA A 55 -25.08 21.31 44.52
C ALA A 55 -23.63 20.94 44.67
N VAL A 56 -22.89 20.99 43.59
CA VAL A 56 -21.44 20.74 43.55
C VAL A 56 -20.66 21.93 44.09
N VAL A 57 -19.56 21.65 44.77
CA VAL A 57 -18.65 22.67 45.30
C VAL A 57 -17.49 22.81 44.31
N PRO A 58 -17.24 24.02 43.75
CA PRO A 58 -16.15 24.22 42.80
C PRO A 58 -14.78 24.06 43.48
N ASN A 59 -13.75 23.93 42.66
CA ASN A 59 -12.37 23.91 43.15
C ASN A 59 -11.99 25.24 43.84
N GLY A 60 -11.13 25.15 44.83
CA GLY A 60 -10.67 26.27 45.62
C GLY A 60 -10.91 26.05 47.13
N PHE A 61 -10.99 27.18 47.84
CA PHE A 61 -11.24 27.20 49.27
C PHE A 61 -12.74 27.15 49.55
N THR A 62 -13.17 26.29 50.47
CA THR A 62 -14.58 26.20 50.91
C THR A 62 -14.66 25.97 52.39
N LEU A 63 -15.72 26.53 53.00
CA LEU A 63 -16.04 26.30 54.40
C LEU A 63 -17.01 25.12 54.54
N LYS A 64 -16.80 24.34 55.58
CA LYS A 64 -17.70 23.26 56.01
C LYS A 64 -17.96 23.33 57.52
N ILE A 65 -19.10 22.86 57.96
CA ILE A 65 -19.40 22.73 59.38
C ILE A 65 -18.71 21.46 59.88
N PRO A 66 -17.71 21.53 60.82
CA PRO A 66 -17.04 20.39 61.35
C PRO A 66 -18.01 19.41 62.00
N TYR A 67 -17.71 18.11 61.97
CA TYR A 67 -18.49 16.99 62.50
C TYR A 67 -19.85 16.76 61.85
N VAL A 68 -20.43 17.77 61.16
CA VAL A 68 -21.74 17.73 60.49
C VAL A 68 -21.58 17.51 59.00
N GLN A 69 -20.60 18.20 58.38
CA GLN A 69 -20.41 18.22 56.95
C GLN A 69 -19.07 17.55 56.55
N SER A 70 -19.13 16.73 55.51
CA SER A 70 -17.97 16.19 54.83
C SER A 70 -17.93 16.65 53.38
N ILE A 71 -16.73 16.82 52.84
CA ILE A 71 -16.55 17.14 51.43
C ILE A 71 -15.73 16.02 50.78
N ILE A 72 -16.37 15.36 49.85
CA ILE A 72 -15.79 14.27 49.05
C ILE A 72 -15.26 14.90 47.76
N LYS A 73 -14.01 14.61 47.41
CA LYS A 73 -13.35 15.13 46.20
C LYS A 73 -13.53 14.13 45.07
N VAL A 74 -14.26 14.50 44.01
CA VAL A 74 -14.44 13.72 42.79
C VAL A 74 -13.40 14.21 41.77
N ASN A 75 -12.67 13.28 41.16
CA ASN A 75 -11.68 13.57 40.13
C ASN A 75 -12.37 13.80 38.78
N ASN A 76 -12.27 15.02 38.22
CA ASN A 76 -12.83 15.37 36.93
C ASN A 76 -11.77 15.49 35.83
N LYS A 77 -10.50 15.19 36.15
CA LYS A 77 -9.43 15.10 35.14
C LYS A 77 -9.67 13.90 34.25
N GLN A 78 -8.97 13.87 33.12
CA GLN A 78 -8.94 12.70 32.27
C GLN A 78 -8.36 11.50 33.05
N GLN A 79 -9.04 10.39 32.93
CA GLN A 79 -8.69 9.11 33.59
C GLN A 79 -8.73 8.03 32.54
N GLU A 80 -7.91 7.02 32.71
CA GLU A 80 -7.87 5.85 31.83
C GLU A 80 -8.35 4.62 32.56
N SER A 81 -9.16 3.82 31.88
CA SER A 81 -9.55 2.49 32.32
C SER A 81 -9.11 1.48 31.26
N VAL A 82 -8.38 0.47 31.69
CA VAL A 82 -7.88 -0.61 30.83
C VAL A 82 -8.78 -1.82 31.00
N PHE A 83 -9.23 -2.39 29.89
CA PHE A 83 -10.03 -3.61 29.84
C PHE A 83 -9.20 -4.69 29.15
N PRO A 84 -8.47 -5.51 29.92
CA PRO A 84 -7.53 -6.49 29.36
C PRO A 84 -8.21 -7.70 28.76
N ASP A 85 -9.48 -7.96 29.11
CA ASP A 85 -10.23 -9.11 28.65
C ASP A 85 -10.48 -9.05 27.15
N THR A 86 -10.42 -10.23 26.51
CA THR A 86 -10.76 -10.36 25.09
C THR A 86 -12.26 -10.19 24.88
N ILE A 87 -12.62 -9.26 24.03
CA ILE A 87 -14.00 -9.02 23.62
C ILE A 87 -14.21 -9.69 22.25
N TYR A 88 -15.03 -10.71 22.21
CA TYR A 88 -15.46 -11.36 20.97
C TYR A 88 -16.73 -10.70 20.46
N GLY A 89 -16.75 -10.41 19.17
CA GLY A 89 -17.93 -9.87 18.47
C GLY A 89 -17.93 -10.31 17.02
N GLU A 90 -18.95 -9.89 16.29
CA GLU A 90 -19.10 -10.18 14.87
C GLU A 90 -19.12 -8.89 14.06
N SER A 91 -18.53 -8.92 12.86
CA SER A 91 -18.69 -7.86 11.87
C SER A 91 -20.09 -7.89 11.25
N SER A 92 -20.46 -6.89 10.44
CA SER A 92 -21.71 -6.91 9.66
C SER A 92 -21.81 -8.11 8.71
N GLU A 93 -20.68 -8.71 8.34
CA GLU A 93 -20.56 -9.91 7.50
C GLU A 93 -20.55 -11.22 8.29
N ARG A 94 -20.83 -11.16 9.61
CA ARG A 94 -20.79 -12.29 10.55
C ARG A 94 -19.43 -12.94 10.72
N THR A 95 -18.35 -12.19 10.43
CA THR A 95 -17.00 -12.65 10.72
C THR A 95 -16.69 -12.40 12.18
N VAL A 96 -16.18 -13.38 12.89
CA VAL A 96 -15.79 -13.26 14.29
C VAL A 96 -14.51 -12.42 14.39
N VAL A 97 -14.56 -11.40 15.23
CA VAL A 97 -13.47 -10.47 15.50
C VAL A 97 -13.18 -10.47 16.99
N MET A 98 -11.91 -10.47 17.32
CA MET A 98 -11.40 -10.39 18.69
C MET A 98 -10.77 -9.03 18.92
N MET A 99 -11.14 -8.37 20.02
CA MET A 99 -10.47 -7.16 20.51
C MET A 99 -9.83 -7.44 21.85
N ASN A 100 -8.56 -7.11 21.97
CA ASN A 100 -7.80 -7.29 23.19
C ASN A 100 -7.32 -5.94 23.71
N ASN A 101 -7.32 -5.82 25.05
CA ASN A 101 -6.71 -4.68 25.72
C ASN A 101 -7.28 -3.34 25.24
N VAL A 102 -8.57 -3.15 25.46
CA VAL A 102 -9.28 -1.89 25.16
C VAL A 102 -8.98 -0.87 26.26
N VAL A 103 -8.48 0.31 25.87
CA VAL A 103 -8.20 1.41 26.78
C VAL A 103 -9.19 2.53 26.50
N VAL A 104 -9.92 2.94 27.50
CA VAL A 104 -10.90 4.03 27.41
C VAL A 104 -10.45 5.20 28.26
N THR A 105 -10.21 6.34 27.61
CA THR A 105 -9.95 7.61 28.30
C THR A 105 -11.26 8.36 28.45
N TYR A 106 -11.58 8.76 29.68
CA TYR A 106 -12.82 9.44 30.00
C TYR A 106 -12.61 10.52 31.07
N ARG A 107 -13.58 11.37 31.22
CA ARG A 107 -13.67 12.35 32.33
C ARG A 107 -15.07 12.40 32.90
N ILE A 108 -15.17 12.65 34.20
CA ILE A 108 -16.43 12.90 34.89
C ILE A 108 -16.77 14.37 34.73
N ASN A 109 -17.99 14.68 34.28
CA ASN A 109 -18.42 16.06 34.18
C ASN A 109 -18.67 16.63 35.58
N SER A 110 -18.13 17.81 35.84
CA SER A 110 -18.14 18.44 37.17
C SER A 110 -19.54 18.65 37.72
N GLU A 111 -20.48 19.02 36.87
CA GLU A 111 -21.89 19.29 37.25
C GLU A 111 -22.57 18.04 37.81
N TYR A 112 -22.24 16.86 37.31
CA TYR A 112 -22.83 15.57 37.70
C TYR A 112 -22.02 14.82 38.76
N SER A 113 -20.98 15.42 39.33
CA SER A 113 -20.13 14.76 40.33
C SER A 113 -20.89 14.35 41.58
N ALA A 114 -21.86 15.19 42.02
CA ALA A 114 -22.72 14.88 43.18
C ALA A 114 -23.71 13.77 42.87
N TRP A 115 -24.32 13.82 41.68
CA TRP A 115 -25.24 12.77 41.21
C TRP A 115 -24.51 11.40 41.10
N LEU A 116 -23.36 11.39 40.51
CA LEU A 116 -22.53 10.17 40.34
C LEU A 116 -22.19 9.56 41.69
N TYR A 117 -21.73 10.38 42.64
CA TYR A 117 -21.38 9.92 43.99
C TYR A 117 -22.58 9.35 44.74
N LYS A 118 -23.76 9.98 44.57
CA LYS A 118 -25.02 9.58 45.24
C LYS A 118 -25.56 8.27 44.67
N ASN A 119 -25.50 8.07 43.34
CA ASN A 119 -26.27 7.02 42.67
C ASN A 119 -25.42 5.83 42.24
N VAL A 120 -24.07 5.96 42.16
CA VAL A 120 -23.20 4.90 41.72
C VAL A 120 -22.31 4.42 42.86
N THR A 121 -22.55 3.19 43.28
CA THR A 121 -21.73 2.54 44.33
C THR A 121 -20.29 2.35 43.82
N ASN A 122 -19.30 2.73 44.62
CA ASN A 122 -17.90 2.70 44.23
C ASN A 122 -17.64 3.31 42.85
N TYR A 123 -18.15 4.53 42.66
CA TYR A 123 -18.09 5.23 41.36
C TYR A 123 -16.70 5.22 40.71
N LYS A 124 -15.63 5.15 41.51
CA LYS A 124 -14.25 5.08 40.99
C LYS A 124 -13.99 3.84 40.16
N GLN A 125 -14.68 2.73 40.44
CA GLN A 125 -14.56 1.45 39.73
C GLN A 125 -15.73 1.21 38.78
N ASN A 126 -16.93 1.65 39.17
CA ASN A 126 -18.18 1.33 38.48
C ASN A 126 -18.70 2.47 37.59
N ALA A 127 -17.97 3.59 37.49
CA ALA A 127 -18.30 4.67 36.57
C ALA A 127 -18.35 4.16 35.12
N LEU A 128 -17.40 3.29 34.75
CA LEU A 128 -17.30 2.69 33.42
C LEU A 128 -17.31 1.15 33.57
N PRO A 129 -18.49 0.50 33.62
CA PRO A 129 -18.58 -0.95 33.78
C PRO A 129 -18.03 -1.69 32.56
N SER A 130 -17.25 -2.74 32.78
CA SER A 130 -16.66 -3.57 31.72
C SER A 130 -17.71 -4.19 30.79
N THR A 131 -18.86 -4.58 31.36
CA THR A 131 -19.97 -5.13 30.57
C THR A 131 -20.55 -4.13 29.57
N LEU A 132 -20.63 -2.85 29.96
CA LEU A 132 -21.12 -1.78 29.07
C LEU A 132 -20.11 -1.49 27.96
N VAL A 133 -18.82 -1.45 28.31
CA VAL A 133 -17.74 -1.29 27.33
C VAL A 133 -17.75 -2.44 26.32
N ALA A 134 -17.81 -3.69 26.81
CA ALA A 134 -17.87 -4.85 25.93
C ALA A 134 -19.11 -4.82 25.01
N SER A 135 -20.27 -4.43 25.52
CA SER A 135 -21.48 -4.29 24.71
C SER A 135 -21.36 -3.20 23.64
N ALA A 136 -20.77 -2.05 23.98
CA ALA A 136 -20.54 -0.95 23.05
C ALA A 136 -19.52 -1.36 21.95
N MET A 137 -18.45 -2.08 22.32
CA MET A 137 -17.46 -2.61 21.36
C MET A 137 -18.10 -3.59 20.39
N LYS A 138 -18.91 -4.55 20.89
CA LYS A 138 -19.67 -5.47 20.04
C LYS A 138 -20.62 -4.71 19.10
N GLY A 139 -21.30 -3.69 19.59
CA GLY A 139 -22.15 -2.82 18.77
C GLY A 139 -21.40 -2.05 17.69
N ALA A 140 -20.15 -1.68 17.96
CA ALA A 140 -19.28 -1.05 16.97
C ALA A 140 -18.84 -2.05 15.89
N MET A 141 -18.46 -3.28 16.29
CA MET A 141 -18.06 -4.35 15.36
C MET A 141 -19.15 -4.67 14.34
N VAL A 142 -20.40 -4.83 14.81
CA VAL A 142 -21.56 -5.15 13.93
C VAL A 142 -21.85 -4.04 12.90
N SER A 143 -21.46 -2.80 13.21
CA SER A 143 -21.70 -1.66 12.32
C SER A 143 -20.73 -1.57 11.14
N LEU A 144 -19.65 -2.37 11.13
CA LEU A 144 -18.57 -2.30 10.16
C LEU A 144 -18.38 -3.66 9.46
N ASN A 145 -17.91 -3.61 8.20
CA ASN A 145 -17.53 -4.82 7.47
C ASN A 145 -16.19 -5.40 7.97
N SER A 146 -15.84 -6.60 7.51
CA SER A 146 -14.62 -7.31 7.96
C SER A 146 -13.33 -6.55 7.66
N THR A 147 -13.28 -5.76 6.59
CA THR A 147 -12.10 -4.95 6.23
C THR A 147 -11.99 -3.68 7.07
N GLU A 148 -13.13 -3.09 7.43
CA GLU A 148 -13.18 -1.83 8.20
C GLU A 148 -13.02 -2.06 9.69
N VAL A 149 -13.52 -3.18 10.21
CA VAL A 149 -13.50 -3.49 11.64
C VAL A 149 -12.08 -3.61 12.19
N THR A 150 -11.11 -4.06 11.40
CA THR A 150 -9.69 -4.12 11.76
C THR A 150 -8.93 -2.81 11.55
N ASN A 151 -9.56 -1.84 10.90
CA ASN A 151 -8.99 -0.52 10.70
C ASN A 151 -9.31 0.37 11.91
N ARG A 152 -8.31 0.66 12.75
CA ARG A 152 -8.47 1.48 13.96
C ARG A 152 -9.09 2.85 13.67
N ALA A 153 -8.69 3.51 12.59
CA ALA A 153 -9.23 4.81 12.21
C ALA A 153 -10.74 4.78 11.89
N LYS A 154 -11.29 3.61 11.60
CA LYS A 154 -12.72 3.40 11.35
C LYS A 154 -13.45 2.96 12.62
N ILE A 155 -12.92 1.98 13.35
CA ILE A 155 -13.61 1.36 14.48
C ILE A 155 -13.59 2.23 15.73
N GLU A 156 -12.48 2.91 16.06
CA GLU A 156 -12.35 3.68 17.29
C GLU A 156 -13.38 4.83 17.41
N PRO A 157 -13.64 5.64 16.37
CA PRO A 157 -14.70 6.66 16.43
C PRO A 157 -16.09 6.07 16.60
N VAL A 158 -16.39 4.95 15.93
CA VAL A 158 -17.68 4.26 16.06
C VAL A 158 -17.84 3.67 17.47
N ALA A 159 -16.78 3.06 18.00
CA ALA A 159 -16.74 2.53 19.36
C ALA A 159 -16.95 3.64 20.40
N LEU A 160 -16.28 4.79 20.22
CA LEU A 160 -16.46 5.96 21.07
C LEU A 160 -17.91 6.42 21.07
N GLN A 161 -18.51 6.59 19.89
CA GLN A 161 -19.90 7.01 19.77
C GLN A 161 -20.85 6.01 20.44
N LYS A 162 -20.72 4.72 20.16
CA LYS A 162 -21.56 3.67 20.77
C LYS A 162 -21.41 3.61 22.27
N LEU A 163 -20.18 3.78 22.79
CA LEU A 163 -19.92 3.79 24.22
C LEU A 163 -20.53 5.03 24.88
N GLN A 164 -20.40 6.21 24.27
CA GLN A 164 -21.01 7.43 24.79
C GLN A 164 -22.54 7.34 24.82
N GLU A 165 -23.15 6.84 23.73
CA GLU A 165 -24.61 6.62 23.67
C GLU A 165 -25.09 5.61 24.74
N ALA A 166 -24.30 4.55 24.99
CA ALA A 166 -24.61 3.56 26.00
C ALA A 166 -24.50 4.13 27.43
N LEU A 167 -23.51 4.99 27.68
CA LEU A 167 -23.34 5.68 28.96
C LEU A 167 -24.43 6.71 29.20
N ASP A 168 -24.75 7.53 28.19
CA ASP A 168 -25.80 8.53 28.29
C ASP A 168 -27.17 7.84 28.61
N ARG A 169 -27.46 6.72 27.94
CA ARG A 169 -28.66 5.90 28.25
C ARG A 169 -28.63 5.30 29.67
N LYS A 170 -27.46 4.88 30.16
CA LYS A 170 -27.30 4.36 31.51
C LYS A 170 -27.57 5.43 32.57
N TYR A 171 -27.29 6.69 32.27
CA TYR A 171 -27.38 7.83 33.16
C TYR A 171 -28.57 8.73 32.83
N ASP A 172 -29.72 8.15 32.50
CA ASP A 172 -30.99 8.81 32.25
C ASP A 172 -30.96 9.89 31.15
N GLY A 173 -30.09 9.73 30.19
CA GLY A 173 -29.90 10.69 29.10
C GLY A 173 -28.91 11.81 29.39
N GLU A 174 -28.39 11.85 30.62
CA GLU A 174 -27.45 12.88 31.04
C GLU A 174 -25.98 12.49 30.77
N ARG A 175 -25.23 13.47 30.32
CA ARG A 175 -23.79 13.27 30.04
C ARG A 175 -22.94 13.35 31.31
N VAL A 176 -23.14 12.39 32.22
CA VAL A 176 -22.39 12.29 33.48
C VAL A 176 -20.91 12.03 33.25
N ILE A 177 -20.59 11.21 32.25
CA ILE A 177 -19.23 10.85 31.86
C ILE A 177 -19.07 11.16 30.37
N SER A 178 -17.99 11.87 30.03
CA SER A 178 -17.60 12.13 28.65
C SER A 178 -16.44 11.24 28.27
N ILE A 179 -16.61 10.45 27.23
CA ILE A 179 -15.52 9.67 26.63
C ILE A 179 -14.65 10.60 25.78
N VAL A 180 -13.35 10.53 25.99
CA VAL A 180 -12.36 11.34 25.26
C VAL A 180 -11.78 10.55 24.09
N SER A 181 -11.38 9.30 24.36
CA SER A 181 -10.89 8.38 23.33
C SER A 181 -11.15 6.93 23.71
N VAL A 182 -11.25 6.10 22.71
CA VAL A 182 -11.24 4.65 22.83
C VAL A 182 -10.07 4.16 21.97
N ASN A 183 -9.12 3.49 22.59
CA ASN A 183 -7.95 2.94 21.92
C ASN A 183 -7.99 1.42 22.03
N ILE A 184 -7.85 0.74 20.91
CA ILE A 184 -7.88 -0.72 20.84
C ILE A 184 -6.48 -1.19 20.47
N ASN A 185 -5.79 -1.86 21.42
CA ASN A 185 -4.39 -2.18 21.21
C ASN A 185 -4.19 -3.34 20.22
N ASN A 186 -5.06 -4.33 20.25
CA ASN A 186 -4.97 -5.45 19.32
C ASN A 186 -6.37 -5.85 18.83
N MET A 187 -6.48 -6.04 17.52
CA MET A 187 -7.67 -6.59 16.87
C MET A 187 -7.22 -7.68 15.91
N ASP A 188 -7.90 -8.80 15.95
CA ASP A 188 -7.60 -9.93 15.09
C ASP A 188 -8.89 -10.69 14.75
N PHE A 189 -8.82 -11.48 13.70
CA PHE A 189 -9.86 -12.44 13.39
C PHE A 189 -9.58 -13.78 14.07
N GLU A 190 -10.59 -14.62 14.16
CA GLU A 190 -10.41 -16.01 14.56
C GLU A 190 -9.44 -16.72 13.59
N ASP A 191 -8.64 -17.65 14.12
CA ASP A 191 -7.55 -18.32 13.39
C ASP A 191 -8.04 -18.97 12.08
N ASP A 192 -9.19 -19.61 12.09
CA ASP A 192 -9.77 -20.27 10.91
C ASP A 192 -10.07 -19.25 9.77
N TYR A 193 -10.52 -18.06 10.12
CA TYR A 193 -10.77 -17.00 9.16
C TYR A 193 -9.46 -16.41 8.62
N ASN A 194 -8.44 -16.23 9.47
CA ASN A 194 -7.12 -15.78 9.06
C ASN A 194 -6.47 -16.78 8.09
N ILE A 195 -6.61 -18.08 8.34
CA ILE A 195 -6.15 -19.14 7.45
C ILE A 195 -6.89 -19.07 6.11
N ALA A 196 -8.22 -18.91 6.12
CA ALA A 196 -9.02 -18.82 4.90
C ALA A 196 -8.65 -17.58 4.06
N ILE A 197 -8.45 -16.41 4.69
CA ILE A 197 -7.98 -15.19 4.00
C ILE A 197 -6.58 -15.40 3.41
N SER A 198 -5.66 -15.96 4.18
CA SER A 198 -4.30 -16.26 3.73
C SER A 198 -4.31 -17.19 2.51
N ASN A 199 -5.11 -18.24 2.54
CA ASN A 199 -5.26 -19.17 1.43
C ASN A 199 -5.86 -18.48 0.19
N LYS A 200 -6.86 -17.61 0.36
CA LYS A 200 -7.43 -16.81 -0.72
C LYS A 200 -6.40 -15.87 -1.35
N GLN A 201 -5.63 -15.18 -0.52
CA GLN A 201 -4.56 -14.29 -1.00
C GLN A 201 -3.47 -15.06 -1.76
N LEU A 202 -3.03 -16.21 -1.23
CA LEU A 202 -2.07 -17.09 -1.92
C LEU A 202 -2.60 -17.57 -3.27
N ALA A 203 -3.88 -17.97 -3.33
CA ALA A 203 -4.53 -18.37 -4.58
C ALA A 203 -4.56 -17.22 -5.59
N GLN A 204 -4.86 -16.01 -5.15
CA GLN A 204 -4.87 -14.81 -6.00
C GLN A 204 -3.48 -14.46 -6.51
N ILE A 205 -2.48 -14.47 -5.65
CA ILE A 205 -1.07 -14.24 -6.03
C ILE A 205 -0.61 -15.29 -7.05
N ASN A 206 -0.95 -16.56 -6.84
CA ASN A 206 -0.61 -17.64 -7.76
C ASN A 206 -1.30 -17.47 -9.12
N TYR A 207 -2.59 -17.07 -9.13
CA TYR A 207 -3.30 -16.75 -10.36
C TYR A 207 -2.67 -15.59 -11.13
N GLU A 208 -2.33 -14.50 -10.45
CA GLU A 208 -1.64 -13.35 -11.06
C GLU A 208 -0.27 -13.74 -11.61
N LYS A 209 0.51 -14.51 -10.84
CA LYS A 209 1.81 -15.03 -11.27
C LYS A 209 1.67 -15.89 -12.52
N GLN A 210 0.69 -16.78 -12.57
CA GLN A 210 0.43 -17.62 -13.73
C GLN A 210 -0.01 -16.81 -14.95
N LYS A 211 -0.84 -15.79 -14.75
CA LYS A 211 -1.24 -14.86 -15.81
C LYS A 211 -0.05 -14.11 -16.39
N ILE A 212 0.84 -13.56 -15.54
CA ILE A 212 2.07 -12.88 -15.97
C ILE A 212 2.97 -13.87 -16.71
N GLN A 213 3.16 -15.09 -16.21
CA GLN A 213 3.98 -16.11 -16.86
C GLN A 213 3.45 -16.48 -18.23
N ASN A 214 2.11 -16.65 -18.36
CA ASN A 214 1.47 -16.93 -19.65
C ASN A 214 1.67 -15.76 -20.62
N GLN A 215 1.51 -14.52 -20.15
CA GLN A 215 1.75 -13.33 -20.97
C GLN A 215 3.21 -13.27 -21.45
N THR A 216 4.15 -13.50 -20.55
CA THR A 216 5.58 -13.53 -20.89
C THR A 216 5.91 -14.65 -21.92
N ASN A 217 5.29 -15.82 -21.76
CA ASN A 217 5.47 -16.92 -22.72
C ASN A 217 4.93 -16.57 -24.11
N ILE A 218 3.75 -15.91 -24.17
CA ILE A 218 3.17 -15.43 -25.44
C ILE A 218 4.06 -14.37 -26.07
N GLU A 219 4.55 -13.41 -25.31
CA GLU A 219 5.46 -12.37 -25.80
C GLU A 219 6.79 -12.97 -26.32
N ALA A 220 7.34 -13.94 -25.59
CA ALA A 220 8.56 -14.65 -26.01
C ALA A 220 8.31 -15.43 -27.31
N ALA A 221 7.19 -16.15 -27.43
CA ALA A 221 6.84 -16.87 -28.65
C ALA A 221 6.62 -15.92 -29.84
N ASN A 222 5.95 -14.79 -29.62
CA ASN A 222 5.78 -13.75 -30.66
C ASN A 222 7.11 -13.14 -31.10
N ALA A 223 8.01 -12.84 -30.14
CA ALA A 223 9.33 -12.32 -30.43
C ALA A 223 10.17 -13.32 -31.22
N GLN A 224 10.10 -14.60 -30.89
CA GLN A 224 10.78 -15.67 -31.62
C GLN A 224 10.22 -15.81 -33.05
N ALA A 225 8.90 -15.83 -33.21
CA ALA A 225 8.27 -15.90 -34.52
C ALA A 225 8.62 -14.69 -35.40
N GLU A 226 8.66 -13.49 -34.83
CA GLU A 226 9.09 -12.27 -35.54
C GLU A 226 10.58 -12.36 -35.93
N GLN A 227 11.41 -12.86 -35.05
CA GLN A 227 12.83 -13.06 -35.35
C GLN A 227 13.01 -14.08 -36.50
N GLU A 228 12.32 -15.21 -36.48
CA GLU A 228 12.30 -16.19 -37.57
C GLU A 228 11.80 -15.58 -38.89
N ARG A 229 10.75 -14.74 -38.85
CA ARG A 229 10.26 -14.01 -40.02
C ARG A 229 11.33 -13.09 -40.62
N ILE A 230 12.00 -12.30 -39.77
CA ILE A 230 13.05 -11.39 -40.18
C ILE A 230 14.22 -12.17 -40.80
N PHE A 231 14.64 -13.30 -40.22
CA PHE A 231 15.68 -14.16 -40.80
C PHE A 231 15.26 -14.72 -42.15
N ALA A 232 14.04 -15.22 -42.31
CA ALA A 232 13.54 -15.75 -43.56
C ALA A 232 13.46 -14.66 -44.65
N GLU A 233 12.99 -13.45 -44.31
CA GLU A 233 12.98 -12.31 -45.23
C GLU A 233 14.40 -11.87 -45.65
N ALA A 234 15.33 -11.85 -44.70
CA ALA A 234 16.74 -11.54 -44.98
C ALA A 234 17.39 -12.57 -45.92
N GLU A 235 17.14 -13.85 -45.68
CA GLU A 235 17.69 -14.92 -46.57
C GLU A 235 17.03 -14.90 -47.95
N ALA A 236 15.71 -14.68 -48.04
CA ALA A 236 15.02 -14.52 -49.32
C ALA A 236 15.56 -13.29 -50.09
N THR A 237 15.80 -12.18 -49.37
CA THR A 237 16.37 -10.96 -49.97
C THR A 237 17.80 -11.21 -50.46
N LYS A 238 18.61 -11.87 -49.68
CA LYS A 238 19.99 -12.27 -50.05
C LYS A 238 19.99 -13.16 -51.30
N THR A 239 19.10 -14.17 -51.33
CA THR A 239 18.96 -15.06 -52.48
C THR A 239 18.51 -14.27 -53.76
N ARG A 240 17.57 -13.35 -53.61
CA ARG A 240 17.12 -12.47 -54.69
C ARG A 240 18.25 -11.57 -55.24
N ILE A 241 19.01 -10.94 -54.34
CA ILE A 241 20.16 -10.11 -54.70
C ILE A 241 21.22 -10.95 -55.42
N ALA A 242 21.52 -12.16 -54.89
CA ALA A 242 22.48 -13.06 -55.52
C ALA A 242 22.01 -13.50 -56.94
N ALA A 243 20.73 -13.83 -57.09
CA ALA A 243 20.15 -14.18 -58.38
C ALA A 243 20.20 -12.99 -59.38
N GLN A 244 19.86 -11.79 -58.93
CA GLN A 244 19.97 -10.56 -59.72
C GLN A 244 21.43 -10.28 -60.17
N ALA A 245 22.37 -10.34 -59.20
CA ALA A 245 23.81 -10.18 -59.49
C ALA A 245 24.32 -11.19 -60.50
N ASN A 246 23.89 -12.47 -60.41
CA ASN A 246 24.23 -13.47 -61.40
C ASN A 246 23.61 -13.23 -62.77
N ALA A 247 22.38 -12.73 -62.84
CA ALA A 247 21.75 -12.33 -64.11
C ALA A 247 22.48 -11.14 -64.74
N ASP A 248 22.78 -10.11 -63.97
CA ASP A 248 23.52 -8.93 -64.42
C ASP A 248 24.93 -9.32 -64.90
N LYS A 249 25.63 -10.21 -64.18
CA LYS A 249 26.90 -10.74 -64.59
C LYS A 249 26.82 -11.48 -65.96
N ARG A 250 25.77 -12.27 -66.16
CA ARG A 250 25.54 -12.95 -67.46
C ARG A 250 25.29 -11.94 -68.60
N ILE A 251 24.49 -10.91 -68.35
CA ILE A 251 24.22 -9.85 -69.33
C ILE A 251 25.53 -9.13 -69.68
N ILE A 252 26.26 -8.68 -68.67
CA ILE A 252 27.54 -7.97 -68.87
C ILE A 252 28.55 -8.87 -69.62
N SER A 253 28.63 -10.14 -69.26
CA SER A 253 29.54 -11.05 -69.97
C SER A 253 29.11 -11.34 -71.43
N ALA A 254 27.81 -11.43 -71.69
CA ALA A 254 27.27 -11.57 -73.03
C ALA A 254 27.51 -10.31 -73.90
N GLU A 255 27.30 -9.13 -73.31
CA GLU A 255 27.61 -7.85 -73.98
C GLU A 255 29.09 -7.69 -74.26
N ALA A 256 29.97 -8.08 -73.30
CA ALA A 256 31.40 -8.05 -73.48
C ALA A 256 31.84 -9.02 -74.62
N ALA A 257 31.24 -10.24 -74.60
CA ALA A 257 31.52 -11.22 -75.66
C ALA A 257 31.04 -10.70 -77.05
N ALA A 258 29.84 -10.10 -77.14
CA ALA A 258 29.32 -9.52 -78.36
C ALA A 258 30.23 -8.41 -78.87
N LYS A 259 30.62 -7.49 -77.95
CA LYS A 259 31.57 -6.40 -78.34
C LYS A 259 32.94 -6.97 -78.79
N SER A 260 33.42 -7.98 -78.14
CA SER A 260 34.69 -8.67 -78.58
C SER A 260 34.54 -9.28 -79.96
N ILE A 261 33.43 -9.97 -80.24
CA ILE A 261 33.18 -10.54 -81.57
C ILE A 261 33.08 -9.46 -82.60
N LEU A 262 32.32 -8.35 -82.35
CA LEU A 262 32.25 -7.21 -83.27
C LEU A 262 33.65 -6.62 -83.54
N ALA A 263 34.41 -6.30 -82.48
CA ALA A 263 35.71 -5.72 -82.62
C ALA A 263 36.69 -6.66 -83.40
N THR A 264 36.59 -7.97 -83.16
CA THR A 264 37.33 -8.94 -83.90
C THR A 264 36.90 -8.97 -85.37
N ALA A 265 35.61 -8.98 -85.64
CA ALA A 265 35.06 -8.93 -87.00
C ALA A 265 35.43 -7.65 -87.76
N GLU A 266 35.35 -6.51 -87.09
CA GLU A 266 35.82 -5.25 -87.64
C GLU A 266 37.29 -5.19 -88.01
N ALA A 267 38.12 -5.67 -87.05
CA ALA A 267 39.56 -5.81 -87.25
C ALA A 267 39.88 -6.76 -88.41
N GLN A 268 39.17 -7.93 -88.47
CA GLN A 268 39.28 -8.85 -89.60
C GLN A 268 38.86 -8.28 -90.92
N ALA A 269 37.71 -7.53 -90.94
CA ALA A 269 37.25 -6.87 -92.11
C ALA A 269 38.26 -5.80 -92.63
N GLU A 270 38.81 -5.01 -91.68
CA GLU A 270 39.86 -4.03 -92.02
C GLU A 270 41.14 -4.68 -92.48
N ALA A 271 41.57 -5.72 -91.89
CA ALA A 271 42.70 -6.56 -92.30
C ALA A 271 42.47 -7.11 -93.74
N ASN A 272 41.29 -7.72 -93.96
CA ASN A 272 40.91 -8.27 -95.22
C ASN A 272 40.82 -7.17 -96.29
N LYS A 273 40.29 -5.97 -95.99
CA LYS A 273 40.29 -4.84 -96.87
C LYS A 273 41.73 -4.37 -97.26
N LYS A 274 42.61 -4.22 -96.26
CA LYS A 274 43.99 -3.87 -96.48
C LYS A 274 44.71 -4.93 -97.31
N LEU A 275 44.42 -6.20 -97.02
CA LEU A 275 44.97 -7.34 -97.82
C LEU A 275 44.46 -7.24 -99.30
N SER A 276 43.16 -7.05 -99.47
CA SER A 276 42.53 -6.86 -100.81
C SER A 276 43.08 -5.69 -101.57
N GLU A 277 43.38 -4.57 -100.90
CA GLU A 277 43.95 -3.36 -101.49
C GLU A 277 45.44 -3.59 -101.83
N SER A 278 46.13 -4.50 -101.17
CA SER A 278 47.54 -4.81 -101.41
C SER A 278 47.83 -6.01 -102.36
N LEU A 279 46.75 -6.76 -102.69
CA LEU A 279 46.84 -7.88 -103.65
C LEU A 279 46.73 -7.39 -105.05
N THR A 280 47.89 -7.34 -105.69
CA THR A 280 47.96 -7.14 -107.18
C THR A 280 47.92 -8.53 -107.84
N GLU A 281 47.44 -8.55 -109.11
CA GLU A 281 47.33 -9.79 -109.89
C GLU A 281 48.65 -10.60 -109.94
N ASP A 282 49.75 -9.89 -110.03
CA ASP A 282 51.13 -10.50 -110.01
C ASP A 282 51.47 -11.13 -108.65
N LEU A 283 51.00 -10.58 -107.52
CA LEU A 283 51.27 -11.15 -106.18
C LEU A 283 50.44 -12.40 -105.95
N ILE A 284 49.23 -12.44 -106.46
CA ILE A 284 48.35 -13.64 -106.36
C ILE A 284 48.90 -14.77 -107.15
N ASP A 285 49.42 -14.49 -108.32
CA ASP A 285 50.07 -15.55 -109.15
C ASP A 285 51.43 -16.00 -108.54
N TYR A 286 52.19 -15.12 -107.94
CA TYR A 286 53.37 -15.47 -107.17
C TYR A 286 53.10 -16.40 -105.95
N GLU A 287 52.12 -16.08 -105.15
CA GLU A 287 51.70 -16.92 -104.00
C GLU A 287 51.09 -18.24 -104.47
N LYS A 288 50.36 -18.30 -105.59
CA LYS A 288 49.89 -19.54 -106.18
C LYS A 288 51.07 -20.44 -106.57
N ILE A 289 52.09 -19.89 -107.14
CA ILE A 289 53.27 -20.63 -107.51
C ILE A 289 54.09 -21.13 -106.26
N GLN A 290 54.13 -20.29 -105.20
CA GLN A 290 54.90 -20.64 -104.02
C GLN A 290 54.22 -21.72 -103.15
N THR A 291 52.89 -21.78 -103.12
CA THR A 291 52.10 -22.78 -102.42
C THR A 291 51.76 -23.99 -103.23
N TRP A 292 52.15 -23.98 -104.50
CA TRP A 292 51.88 -25.15 -105.38
C TRP A 292 52.81 -26.31 -105.08
N ASP A 293 52.22 -27.40 -104.79
CA ASP A 293 52.92 -28.70 -104.47
C ASP A 293 53.48 -29.44 -105.68
N GLY A 294 53.40 -28.81 -106.83
CA GLY A 294 53.95 -29.39 -108.08
C GLY A 294 53.07 -30.46 -108.74
N LYS A 295 51.88 -30.66 -108.28
CA LYS A 295 50.99 -31.67 -108.89
C LYS A 295 49.84 -30.92 -109.67
N LEU A 296 49.61 -31.40 -110.91
CA LEU A 296 48.47 -30.89 -111.73
C LEU A 296 47.19 -31.43 -111.11
N PRO A 297 46.12 -30.51 -110.95
CA PRO A 297 44.82 -30.95 -110.49
C PRO A 297 44.25 -32.05 -111.43
N LYS A 298 43.79 -33.11 -110.90
CA LYS A 298 43.33 -34.31 -111.69
C LYS A 298 42.02 -34.01 -112.47
N VAL A 299 41.41 -32.95 -112.35
CA VAL A 299 40.16 -32.59 -113.09
C VAL A 299 40.09 -31.09 -113.26
N THR A 300 40.15 -30.59 -114.45
CA THR A 300 39.71 -29.30 -114.87
C THR A 300 38.43 -29.49 -115.70
N SER A 301 37.27 -29.36 -115.08
CA SER A 301 36.05 -29.29 -115.90
C SER A 301 35.44 -27.90 -115.84
N SER A 302 35.24 -27.36 -116.97
CA SER A 302 34.70 -25.98 -117.17
C SER A 302 33.18 -25.94 -117.18
N ALA A 303 32.53 -26.69 -116.32
CA ALA A 303 31.08 -26.56 -116.13
C ALA A 303 30.64 -27.14 -114.81
N GLY A 304 30.23 -26.27 -113.91
CA GLY A 304 29.30 -26.47 -112.78
C GLY A 304 29.30 -27.81 -112.12
N SER A 305 30.20 -28.12 -111.21
CA SER A 305 30.13 -29.27 -110.41
C SER A 305 30.19 -28.92 -108.94
N LEU A 306 29.16 -29.33 -108.26
CA LEU A 306 28.98 -29.26 -106.81
C LEU A 306 30.15 -30.00 -106.15
N LEU A 307 30.85 -29.31 -105.29
CA LEU A 307 31.89 -29.92 -104.38
C LEU A 307 31.09 -30.48 -103.23
N GLU A 308 31.03 -31.82 -103.17
CA GLU A 308 30.66 -32.58 -102.01
C GLU A 308 31.84 -32.59 -101.03
N ILE A 309 31.72 -31.89 -99.95
CA ILE A 309 32.69 -31.91 -98.89
C ILE A 309 32.31 -33.06 -97.96
N GLY A 310 33.02 -34.15 -98.01
CA GLY A 310 32.96 -35.20 -97.02
C GLY A 310 33.57 -34.68 -95.68
N ILE A 311 32.80 -34.75 -94.68
CA ILE A 311 33.22 -34.51 -93.29
C ILE A 311 33.57 -35.86 -92.71
N GLU A 312 34.81 -36.07 -92.28
CA GLU A 312 35.19 -36.96 -91.19
C GLU A 312 35.61 -36.11 -89.98
#